data_dcbecb72d33776f0532ee13360227e27
#
_entry.id   dcbecb72d33776f0532ee13360227e27
#
_cell.length_a   1.000
_cell.length_b   1.000
_cell.length_c   1.000
_cell.angle_alpha   90.00
_cell.angle_beta   90.00
_cell.angle_gamma   90.00
#
_symmetry.space_group_name_H-M   'P 1'
#
loop_
_entity.id
_entity.type
_entity.pdbx_description
1 polymer ?
#
loop_
_entity_poly.entity_id
_entity_poly.type
_entity_poly.pdbx_seq_one_letter_code
_entity_poly.pdbx_strand_id
1 'polypeptide(L)'
;MRIDFHSHILPGIDDGAKNLEESIRLLDMMAADHVDIVAATPHFYCTKSSIHRFLDKRARAFEKLKAAMKPEHPKVILGAEVLYDHALVGKEALSRLTIEGTDFMLLEMPYSKITPEIIEDVDKISNDFDVKLMIAHIERYLHFTSMSSLCELLDLNVVGQMNSDSLTHIRTRSSCLKLVKNGYVQVLGSDWHRTERGDAAISEGLAVIEKKFGTETTIEIDKNSEMILNNCSIDEILNS
;
A
#
# COMPACT_ATOMS: atom_id res chain seq x y z
N MET A 1 -3.16 -11.30 -12.56
CA MET A 1 -4.28 -10.74 -11.76
C MET A 1 -3.85 -9.38 -11.26
N ARG A 2 -4.71 -8.33 -11.46
CA ARG A 2 -4.35 -6.96 -11.02
C ARG A 2 -4.86 -6.71 -9.61
N ILE A 3 -3.95 -6.32 -8.71
CA ILE A 3 -4.25 -6.10 -7.29
C ILE A 3 -3.84 -4.69 -6.92
N ASP A 4 -4.72 -3.98 -6.25
CA ASP A 4 -4.45 -2.68 -5.63
C ASP A 4 -4.24 -2.87 -4.12
N PHE A 5 -3.02 -2.69 -3.64
CA PHE A 5 -2.69 -2.90 -2.22
C PHE A 5 -2.88 -1.66 -1.34
N HIS A 6 -3.28 -0.52 -1.93
CA HIS A 6 -3.38 0.72 -1.18
C HIS A 6 -4.55 1.58 -1.66
N SER A 7 -5.60 1.67 -0.85
CA SER A 7 -6.76 2.50 -1.19
C SER A 7 -7.57 2.92 0.05
N HIS A 8 -8.22 4.09 -0.04
CA HIS A 8 -9.05 4.66 1.02
C HIS A 8 -10.53 4.66 0.65
N ILE A 9 -11.01 3.50 0.20
CA ILE A 9 -12.37 3.32 -0.35
C ILE A 9 -13.46 3.15 0.71
N LEU A 10 -13.12 2.96 2.00
CA LEU A 10 -14.13 2.74 3.04
C LEU A 10 -14.85 4.04 3.42
N PRO A 11 -16.20 4.06 3.47
CA PRO A 11 -16.94 5.30 3.63
C PRO A 11 -16.79 5.92 5.03
N GLY A 12 -16.30 7.17 5.11
CA GLY A 12 -16.29 8.00 6.31
C GLY A 12 -15.42 7.48 7.46
N ILE A 13 -14.37 6.70 7.14
CA ILE A 13 -13.46 6.17 8.15
C ILE A 13 -12.23 7.07 8.37
N ASP A 14 -11.73 7.69 7.32
CA ASP A 14 -10.57 8.56 7.29
C ASP A 14 -10.79 9.74 6.32
N ASP A 15 -9.75 10.27 5.68
CA ASP A 15 -9.82 11.35 4.69
C ASP A 15 -10.05 10.85 3.26
N GLY A 16 -10.25 9.54 3.08
CA GLY A 16 -10.67 8.92 1.82
C GLY A 16 -12.12 9.20 1.46
N ALA A 17 -12.85 8.18 0.99
CA ALA A 17 -14.25 8.28 0.59
C ALA A 17 -15.11 8.84 1.74
N LYS A 18 -15.74 10.01 1.52
CA LYS A 18 -16.54 10.70 2.55
C LYS A 18 -17.83 9.95 2.90
N ASN A 19 -18.39 9.24 1.94
CA ASN A 19 -19.68 8.56 2.03
C ASN A 19 -19.73 7.35 1.10
N LEU A 20 -20.82 6.58 1.21
CA LEU A 20 -21.02 5.36 0.44
C LEU A 20 -21.04 5.62 -1.09
N GLU A 21 -21.62 6.73 -1.53
CA GLU A 21 -21.70 7.07 -2.95
C GLU A 21 -20.30 7.29 -3.55
N GLU A 22 -19.40 7.96 -2.82
CA GLU A 22 -18.02 8.15 -3.26
C GLU A 22 -17.23 6.83 -3.26
N SER A 23 -17.46 5.97 -2.26
CA SER A 23 -16.89 4.60 -2.23
C SER A 23 -17.28 3.78 -3.46
N ILE A 24 -18.56 3.82 -3.84
CA ILE A 24 -19.06 3.08 -5.02
C ILE A 24 -18.44 3.65 -6.31
N ARG A 25 -18.31 4.97 -6.42
CA ARG A 25 -17.65 5.59 -7.59
C ARG A 25 -16.17 5.17 -7.68
N LEU A 26 -15.44 5.10 -6.57
CA LEU A 26 -14.06 4.60 -6.56
C LEU A 26 -14.01 3.14 -7.03
N LEU A 27 -14.92 2.28 -6.56
CA LEU A 27 -15.01 0.89 -7.01
C LEU A 27 -15.39 0.77 -8.50
N ASP A 28 -16.30 1.62 -9.01
CA ASP A 28 -16.64 1.69 -10.44
C ASP A 28 -15.38 2.07 -11.28
N MET A 29 -14.56 3.01 -10.81
CA MET A 29 -13.29 3.38 -11.46
C MET A 29 -12.26 2.24 -11.44
N MET A 30 -12.12 1.54 -10.30
CA MET A 30 -11.23 0.37 -10.18
C MET A 30 -11.67 -0.78 -11.08
N ALA A 31 -12.98 -1.04 -11.19
CA ALA A 31 -13.52 -2.02 -12.12
C ALA A 31 -13.21 -1.65 -13.58
N ALA A 32 -13.33 -0.36 -13.93
CA ALA A 32 -12.96 0.14 -15.27
C ALA A 32 -11.46 0.02 -15.55
N ASP A 33 -10.59 0.07 -14.54
CA ASP A 33 -9.14 -0.19 -14.63
C ASP A 33 -8.80 -1.69 -14.58
N HIS A 34 -9.79 -2.56 -14.56
CA HIS A 34 -9.61 -4.02 -14.47
C HIS A 34 -8.85 -4.48 -13.22
N VAL A 35 -9.06 -3.82 -12.09
CA VAL A 35 -8.60 -4.28 -10.79
C VAL A 35 -9.45 -5.46 -10.36
N ASP A 36 -8.83 -6.60 -10.05
CA ASP A 36 -9.51 -7.81 -9.60
C ASP A 36 -9.74 -7.81 -8.09
N ILE A 37 -8.74 -7.33 -7.34
CA ILE A 37 -8.75 -7.26 -5.88
C ILE A 37 -8.23 -5.89 -5.43
N VAL A 38 -8.89 -5.30 -4.44
CA VAL A 38 -8.44 -4.07 -3.78
C VAL A 38 -8.35 -4.26 -2.28
N ALA A 39 -7.21 -3.88 -1.70
CA ALA A 39 -7.05 -3.76 -0.25
C ALA A 39 -7.57 -2.38 0.20
N ALA A 40 -8.61 -2.41 1.01
CA ALA A 40 -9.08 -1.23 1.71
C ALA A 40 -8.18 -1.00 2.94
N THR A 41 -7.31 0.00 2.87
CA THR A 41 -6.26 0.28 3.85
C THR A 41 -6.44 1.64 4.51
N PRO A 42 -7.54 1.88 5.24
CA PRO A 42 -7.74 3.16 5.91
C PRO A 42 -6.63 3.43 6.92
N HIS A 43 -6.34 4.71 7.15
CA HIS A 43 -5.32 5.14 8.10
C HIS A 43 -5.54 4.62 9.52
N PHE A 44 -4.47 4.09 10.10
CA PHE A 44 -4.38 3.75 11.52
C PHE A 44 -3.26 4.52 12.21
N TYR A 45 -3.62 5.30 13.21
CA TYR A 45 -2.70 6.06 14.07
C TYR A 45 -2.74 5.50 15.49
N CYS A 46 -1.68 4.83 15.93
CA CYS A 46 -1.63 4.15 17.22
C CYS A 46 -1.76 5.11 18.42
N THR A 47 -1.43 6.40 18.22
CA THR A 47 -1.58 7.46 19.22
C THR A 47 -3.01 8.04 19.29
N LYS A 48 -3.84 7.80 18.26
CA LYS A 48 -5.22 8.32 18.20
C LYS A 48 -6.28 7.28 18.52
N SER A 49 -5.99 6.00 18.33
CA SER A 49 -6.96 4.91 18.49
C SER A 49 -6.30 3.61 18.93
N SER A 50 -7.04 2.82 19.73
CA SER A 50 -6.65 1.41 19.94
C SER A 50 -6.94 0.58 18.69
N ILE A 51 -6.18 -0.50 18.49
CA ILE A 51 -6.39 -1.46 17.40
C ILE A 51 -7.85 -1.97 17.42
N HIS A 52 -8.38 -2.36 18.58
CA HIS A 52 -9.76 -2.84 18.69
C HIS A 52 -10.78 -1.83 18.16
N ARG A 53 -10.69 -0.57 18.61
CA ARG A 53 -11.62 0.49 18.18
C ARG A 53 -11.51 0.77 16.68
N PHE A 54 -10.31 0.73 16.13
CA PHE A 54 -10.07 0.87 14.69
C PHE A 54 -10.74 -0.26 13.91
N LEU A 55 -10.50 -1.51 14.33
CA LEU A 55 -11.07 -2.69 13.66
C LEU A 55 -12.59 -2.69 13.67
N ASP A 56 -13.21 -2.30 14.79
CA ASP A 56 -14.67 -2.16 14.88
C ASP A 56 -15.20 -1.08 13.92
N LYS A 57 -14.49 0.05 13.80
CA LYS A 57 -14.86 1.13 12.87
C LYS A 57 -14.73 0.67 11.43
N ARG A 58 -13.60 -0.01 11.10
CA ARG A 58 -13.32 -0.56 9.77
C ARG A 58 -14.38 -1.59 9.38
N ALA A 59 -14.70 -2.54 10.25
CA ALA A 59 -15.72 -3.55 9.99
C ALA A 59 -17.08 -2.93 9.70
N ARG A 60 -17.52 -1.96 10.50
CA ARG A 60 -18.81 -1.27 10.25
C ARG A 60 -18.83 -0.48 8.95
N ALA A 61 -17.74 0.15 8.55
CA ALA A 61 -17.63 0.86 7.28
C ALA A 61 -17.68 -0.13 6.10
N PHE A 62 -16.98 -1.25 6.23
CA PHE A 62 -16.98 -2.30 5.21
C PHE A 62 -18.36 -2.96 5.02
N GLU A 63 -19.08 -3.29 6.09
CA GLU A 63 -20.43 -3.85 5.97
C GLU A 63 -21.39 -2.92 5.21
N LYS A 64 -21.27 -1.60 5.40
CA LYS A 64 -22.05 -0.62 4.62
C LYS A 64 -21.67 -0.66 3.14
N LEU A 65 -20.36 -0.72 2.84
CA LEU A 65 -19.88 -0.78 1.45
C LEU A 65 -20.32 -2.07 0.79
N LYS A 66 -20.10 -3.21 1.45
CA LYS A 66 -20.42 -4.55 0.96
C LYS A 66 -21.88 -4.70 0.56
N ALA A 67 -22.80 -4.10 1.33
CA ALA A 67 -24.23 -4.13 1.04
C ALA A 67 -24.62 -3.37 -0.25
N ALA A 68 -23.77 -2.46 -0.74
CA ALA A 68 -23.99 -1.63 -1.91
C ALA A 68 -23.11 -2.01 -3.12
N MET A 69 -22.17 -2.91 -2.93
CA MET A 69 -21.28 -3.38 -4.02
C MET A 69 -22.07 -4.08 -5.11
N LYS A 70 -21.58 -3.97 -6.33
CA LYS A 70 -22.10 -4.62 -7.53
C LYS A 70 -21.24 -5.84 -7.89
N PRO A 71 -21.77 -6.80 -8.66
CA PRO A 71 -21.01 -7.99 -9.07
C PRO A 71 -19.74 -7.69 -9.88
N GLU A 72 -19.71 -6.58 -10.61
CA GLU A 72 -18.58 -6.14 -11.42
C GLU A 72 -17.45 -5.45 -10.63
N HIS A 73 -17.69 -5.08 -9.38
CA HIS A 73 -16.68 -4.45 -8.54
C HIS A 73 -15.56 -5.43 -8.17
N PRO A 74 -14.31 -4.95 -7.95
CA PRO A 74 -13.23 -5.79 -7.47
C PRO A 74 -13.59 -6.41 -6.12
N LYS A 75 -12.99 -7.57 -5.83
CA LYS A 75 -13.05 -8.14 -4.49
C LYS A 75 -12.34 -7.19 -3.51
N VAL A 76 -13.04 -6.77 -2.47
CA VAL A 76 -12.45 -5.94 -1.40
C VAL A 76 -11.92 -6.85 -0.29
N ILE A 77 -10.66 -6.68 0.06
CA ILE A 77 -10.02 -7.26 1.25
C ILE A 77 -9.66 -6.13 2.22
N LEU A 78 -9.63 -6.44 3.52
CA LEU A 78 -9.39 -5.43 4.54
C LEU A 78 -7.91 -5.38 4.93
N GLY A 79 -7.38 -4.17 5.11
CA GLY A 79 -6.06 -3.90 5.63
C GLY A 79 -6.07 -2.67 6.53
N ALA A 80 -4.91 -2.10 6.74
CA ALA A 80 -4.71 -0.80 7.36
C ALA A 80 -3.44 -0.16 6.80
N GLU A 81 -3.46 1.13 6.52
CA GLU A 81 -2.25 1.90 6.38
C GLU A 81 -1.84 2.40 7.76
N VAL A 82 -0.80 1.80 8.30
CA VAL A 82 -0.32 2.05 9.66
C VAL A 82 0.74 3.14 9.62
N LEU A 83 0.46 4.31 10.20
CA LEU A 83 1.49 5.33 10.33
C LEU A 83 2.54 4.88 11.35
N TYR A 84 3.80 4.89 10.93
CA TYR A 84 4.92 4.63 11.83
C TYR A 84 4.92 5.60 13.02
N ASP A 85 5.11 5.03 14.17
CA ASP A 85 5.33 5.71 15.44
C ASP A 85 6.18 4.77 16.31
N HIS A 86 7.15 5.30 17.05
CA HIS A 86 7.98 4.49 17.95
C HIS A 86 7.16 3.61 18.92
N ALA A 87 5.94 4.07 19.29
CA ALA A 87 5.03 3.30 20.12
C ALA A 87 4.49 2.01 19.45
N LEU A 88 4.79 1.74 18.19
CA LEU A 88 4.50 0.46 17.54
C LEU A 88 5.48 -0.63 17.97
N VAL A 89 6.71 -0.25 18.31
CA VAL A 89 7.72 -1.19 18.82
C VAL A 89 7.24 -1.78 20.15
N GLY A 90 7.17 -3.10 20.25
CA GLY A 90 6.64 -3.80 21.40
C GLY A 90 5.11 -3.80 21.53
N LYS A 91 4.35 -3.28 20.54
CA LYS A 91 2.89 -3.27 20.57
C LYS A 91 2.33 -4.62 20.15
N GLU A 92 1.63 -5.28 21.05
CA GLU A 92 0.93 -6.52 20.76
C GLU A 92 -0.17 -6.35 19.71
N ALA A 93 -0.48 -7.42 18.99
CA ALA A 93 -1.57 -7.51 18.03
C ALA A 93 -1.42 -6.69 16.74
N LEU A 94 -0.19 -6.32 16.33
CA LEU A 94 0.05 -5.70 15.00
C LEU A 94 -0.41 -6.60 13.85
N SER A 95 -0.33 -7.92 14.00
CA SER A 95 -0.85 -8.91 13.05
C SER A 95 -2.33 -8.75 12.71
N ARG A 96 -3.11 -8.03 13.54
CA ARG A 96 -4.52 -7.70 13.25
C ARG A 96 -4.70 -6.53 12.29
N LEU A 97 -3.63 -5.81 11.96
CA LEU A 97 -3.60 -4.68 11.03
C LEU A 97 -3.10 -5.09 9.65
N THR A 98 -2.70 -6.35 9.46
CA THR A 98 -2.23 -6.88 8.19
C THR A 98 -3.36 -6.93 7.15
N ILE A 99 -2.98 -7.07 5.89
CA ILE A 99 -3.91 -7.30 4.79
C ILE A 99 -4.55 -8.67 4.96
N GLU A 100 -5.88 -8.71 4.88
CA GLU A 100 -6.70 -9.90 5.12
C GLU A 100 -6.20 -11.12 4.33
N GLY A 101 -5.96 -12.21 5.05
CA GLY A 101 -5.44 -13.46 4.49
C GLY A 101 -3.91 -13.52 4.36
N THR A 102 -3.20 -12.48 4.80
CA THR A 102 -1.72 -12.42 4.76
C THR A 102 -1.13 -11.93 6.08
N ASP A 103 0.19 -12.00 6.21
CA ASP A 103 0.96 -11.38 7.30
C ASP A 103 1.53 -10.01 6.89
N PHE A 104 1.21 -9.49 5.70
CA PHE A 104 1.73 -8.21 5.22
C PHE A 104 0.97 -7.04 5.82
N MET A 105 1.69 -6.12 6.47
CA MET A 105 1.19 -4.86 7.03
C MET A 105 1.72 -3.69 6.20
N LEU A 106 0.81 -2.84 5.70
CA LEU A 106 1.18 -1.62 4.99
C LEU A 106 1.60 -0.57 6.02
N LEU A 107 2.87 -0.18 5.99
CA LEU A 107 3.48 0.77 6.93
C LEU A 107 3.81 2.08 6.23
N GLU A 108 3.16 3.17 6.64
CA GLU A 108 3.47 4.52 6.20
C GLU A 108 4.57 5.13 7.07
N MET A 109 5.65 5.61 6.45
CA MET A 109 6.71 6.32 7.18
C MET A 109 6.33 7.78 7.41
N PRO A 110 6.86 8.43 8.45
CA PRO A 110 6.59 9.83 8.69
C PRO A 110 7.14 10.71 7.56
N TYR A 111 6.42 11.78 7.22
CA TYR A 111 6.87 12.79 6.25
C TYR A 111 8.01 13.66 6.83
N SER A 112 9.09 13.00 7.17
CA SER A 112 10.30 13.55 7.75
C SER A 112 11.53 12.78 7.28
N LYS A 113 12.71 13.19 7.74
CA LYS A 113 13.95 12.46 7.44
C LYS A 113 13.90 11.07 8.06
N ILE A 114 14.19 10.03 7.28
CA ILE A 114 14.41 8.68 7.78
C ILE A 114 15.75 8.66 8.52
N THR A 115 15.70 8.35 9.80
CA THR A 115 16.89 8.31 10.68
C THR A 115 17.27 6.87 10.98
N PRO A 116 18.52 6.61 11.45
CA PRO A 116 18.93 5.28 11.86
C PRO A 116 18.01 4.66 12.93
N GLU A 117 17.46 5.46 13.83
CA GLU A 117 16.51 5.00 14.86
C GLU A 117 15.21 4.49 14.24
N ILE A 118 14.71 5.17 13.20
CA ILE A 118 13.53 4.70 12.45
C ILE A 118 13.81 3.36 11.78
N ILE A 119 14.97 3.21 11.15
CA ILE A 119 15.40 1.97 10.49
C ILE A 119 15.48 0.83 11.52
N GLU A 120 16.09 1.09 12.68
CA GLU A 120 16.18 0.11 13.78
C GLU A 120 14.79 -0.31 14.28
N ASP A 121 13.86 0.64 14.43
CA ASP A 121 12.49 0.34 14.85
C ASP A 121 11.72 -0.50 13.81
N VAL A 122 11.87 -0.18 12.52
CA VAL A 122 11.27 -0.96 11.42
C VAL A 122 11.80 -2.38 11.42
N ASP A 123 13.12 -2.57 11.59
CA ASP A 123 13.74 -3.88 11.69
C ASP A 123 13.18 -4.67 12.89
N LYS A 124 13.05 -4.04 14.06
CA LYS A 124 12.43 -4.67 15.25
C LYS A 124 10.97 -5.06 15.00
N ILE A 125 10.17 -4.18 14.38
CA ILE A 125 8.76 -4.47 14.09
C ILE A 125 8.66 -5.70 13.18
N SER A 126 9.49 -5.78 12.14
CA SER A 126 9.51 -6.91 11.21
C SER A 126 9.90 -8.23 11.87
N ASN A 127 10.88 -8.19 12.79
CA ASN A 127 11.42 -9.41 13.40
C ASN A 127 10.65 -9.89 14.63
N ASP A 128 10.04 -8.97 15.41
CA ASP A 128 9.46 -9.29 16.72
C ASP A 128 7.99 -9.71 16.69
N PHE A 129 7.25 -9.45 15.58
CA PHE A 129 5.79 -9.52 15.58
C PHE A 129 5.15 -10.46 14.54
N ASP A 130 5.91 -11.31 13.90
CA ASP A 130 5.42 -12.19 12.81
C ASP A 130 4.64 -11.41 11.73
N VAL A 131 5.03 -10.16 11.49
CA VAL A 131 4.46 -9.33 10.41
C VAL A 131 5.50 -9.09 9.32
N LYS A 132 5.07 -9.19 8.09
CA LYS A 132 5.85 -8.81 6.91
C LYS A 132 5.53 -7.37 6.56
N LEU A 133 6.54 -6.51 6.42
CA LEU A 133 6.30 -5.10 6.16
C LEU A 133 6.25 -4.78 4.67
N MET A 134 5.21 -4.05 4.28
CA MET A 134 5.10 -3.38 3.00
C MET A 134 5.19 -1.88 3.26
N ILE A 135 6.24 -1.22 2.77
CA ILE A 135 6.43 0.22 2.95
C ILE A 135 5.57 0.95 1.91
N ALA A 136 4.63 1.77 2.38
CA ALA A 136 3.70 2.52 1.55
C ALA A 136 4.41 3.62 0.74
N HIS A 137 3.95 3.88 -0.48
CA HIS A 137 4.34 4.99 -1.38
C HIS A 137 5.79 5.49 -1.19
N ILE A 138 6.74 4.55 -1.37
CA ILE A 138 8.17 4.75 -1.08
C ILE A 138 8.77 5.98 -1.76
N GLU A 139 8.25 6.36 -2.92
CA GLU A 139 8.71 7.51 -3.70
C GLU A 139 8.42 8.86 -3.02
N ARG A 140 7.39 8.94 -2.15
CA ARG A 140 7.04 10.18 -1.45
C ARG A 140 8.12 10.63 -0.47
N TYR A 141 8.85 9.67 0.10
CA TYR A 141 9.88 9.97 1.11
C TYR A 141 11.09 10.67 0.52
N LEU A 142 11.31 10.61 -0.80
CA LEU A 142 12.38 11.34 -1.49
C LEU A 142 12.26 12.87 -1.39
N HIS A 143 11.10 13.39 -0.95
CA HIS A 143 10.94 14.80 -0.63
C HIS A 143 11.54 15.19 0.73
N PHE A 144 11.78 14.21 1.61
CA PHE A 144 12.18 14.44 3.01
C PHE A 144 13.51 13.80 3.35
N THR A 145 13.92 12.77 2.62
CA THR A 145 15.13 12.00 2.88
C THR A 145 15.95 11.80 1.61
N SER A 146 17.22 11.43 1.76
CA SER A 146 18.09 11.10 0.64
C SER A 146 17.72 9.74 0.04
N MET A 147 18.07 9.54 -1.24
CA MET A 147 17.95 8.21 -1.87
C MET A 147 18.72 7.14 -1.07
N SER A 148 19.92 7.48 -0.54
CA SER A 148 20.72 6.55 0.27
C SER A 148 19.97 6.09 1.52
N SER A 149 19.41 7.03 2.30
CA SER A 149 18.68 6.68 3.54
C SER A 149 17.38 5.93 3.25
N LEU A 150 16.73 6.22 2.11
CA LEU A 150 15.59 5.43 1.68
C LEU A 150 16.00 4.01 1.29
N CYS A 151 17.11 3.85 0.55
CA CYS A 151 17.61 2.52 0.20
C CYS A 151 18.01 1.73 1.45
N GLU A 152 18.65 2.34 2.46
CA GLU A 152 18.97 1.69 3.73
C GLU A 152 17.71 1.10 4.42
N LEU A 153 16.58 1.81 4.36
CA LEU A 153 15.31 1.28 4.86
C LEU A 153 14.79 0.14 3.99
N LEU A 154 14.88 0.26 2.66
CA LEU A 154 14.36 -0.73 1.71
C LEU A 154 15.28 -1.95 1.54
N ASP A 155 16.52 -1.87 1.99
CA ASP A 155 17.47 -3.00 2.07
C ASP A 155 17.18 -3.90 3.29
N LEU A 156 16.28 -3.49 4.20
CA LEU A 156 15.70 -4.39 5.19
C LEU A 156 14.82 -5.44 4.48
N ASN A 157 14.43 -6.48 5.22
CA ASN A 157 13.50 -7.49 4.71
C ASN A 157 12.06 -6.92 4.63
N VAL A 158 11.82 -6.07 3.62
CA VAL A 158 10.55 -5.35 3.40
C VAL A 158 10.17 -5.34 1.93
N VAL A 159 8.88 -5.15 1.65
CA VAL A 159 8.32 -4.96 0.29
C VAL A 159 8.07 -3.47 0.07
N GLY A 160 8.48 -2.92 -1.08
CA GLY A 160 8.18 -1.55 -1.46
C GLY A 160 6.91 -1.43 -2.30
N GLN A 161 5.95 -0.62 -1.84
CA GLN A 161 4.77 -0.23 -2.60
C GLN A 161 4.96 1.18 -3.15
N MET A 162 4.68 1.38 -4.43
CA MET A 162 4.72 2.69 -5.11
C MET A 162 3.34 3.10 -5.60
N ASN A 163 3.03 4.39 -5.54
CA ASN A 163 1.79 4.92 -6.11
C ASN A 163 1.89 5.07 -7.62
N SER A 164 0.86 4.60 -8.33
CA SER A 164 0.75 4.69 -9.80
C SER A 164 0.82 6.12 -10.29
N ASP A 165 0.19 7.05 -9.59
CA ASP A 165 0.15 8.46 -9.91
C ASP A 165 1.55 9.08 -9.99
N SER A 166 2.45 8.71 -9.08
CA SER A 166 3.83 9.20 -9.05
C SER A 166 4.64 8.84 -10.31
N LEU A 167 4.30 7.74 -10.99
CA LEU A 167 4.90 7.32 -12.27
C LEU A 167 4.42 8.17 -13.45
N THR A 168 3.21 8.69 -13.39
CA THR A 168 2.63 9.50 -14.48
C THR A 168 3.07 10.96 -14.42
N HIS A 169 3.37 11.48 -13.23
CA HIS A 169 3.81 12.85 -13.05
C HIS A 169 5.25 13.09 -13.51
N ILE A 170 5.45 14.12 -14.33
CA ILE A 170 6.76 14.44 -14.93
C ILE A 170 7.85 14.74 -13.89
N ARG A 171 7.48 15.29 -12.73
CA ARG A 171 8.43 15.69 -11.67
C ARG A 171 8.96 14.51 -10.87
N THR A 172 8.14 13.47 -10.65
CA THR A 172 8.46 12.30 -9.82
C THR A 172 8.90 11.11 -10.66
N ARG A 173 8.42 10.98 -11.90
CA ARG A 173 8.66 9.85 -12.80
C ARG A 173 10.12 9.38 -12.84
N SER A 174 11.07 10.31 -12.96
CA SER A 174 12.49 9.94 -13.06
C SER A 174 13.01 9.22 -11.82
N SER A 175 12.60 9.68 -10.64
CA SER A 175 12.98 9.04 -9.36
C SER A 175 12.25 7.72 -9.17
N CYS A 176 10.96 7.66 -9.53
CA CYS A 176 10.18 6.42 -9.50
C CYS A 176 10.79 5.34 -10.38
N LEU A 177 11.15 5.67 -11.64
CA LEU A 177 11.80 4.74 -12.55
C LEU A 177 13.19 4.28 -12.07
N LYS A 178 13.91 5.09 -11.27
CA LYS A 178 15.16 4.64 -10.63
C LYS A 178 14.88 3.62 -9.54
N LEU A 179 13.84 3.81 -8.72
CA LEU A 179 13.45 2.85 -7.70
C LEU A 179 13.02 1.51 -8.33
N VAL A 180 12.21 1.55 -9.41
CA VAL A 180 11.83 0.35 -10.18
C VAL A 180 13.08 -0.35 -10.73
N LYS A 181 13.98 0.38 -11.39
CA LYS A 181 15.22 -0.18 -11.97
C LYS A 181 16.11 -0.88 -10.93
N ASN A 182 16.11 -0.39 -9.71
CA ASN A 182 16.93 -0.92 -8.63
C ASN A 182 16.22 -2.04 -7.83
N GLY A 183 15.02 -2.48 -8.25
CA GLY A 183 14.30 -3.57 -7.60
C GLY A 183 13.61 -3.20 -6.28
N TYR A 184 13.43 -1.91 -5.99
CA TYR A 184 12.78 -1.47 -4.74
C TYR A 184 11.26 -1.40 -4.82
N VAL A 185 10.66 -1.65 -5.99
CA VAL A 185 9.21 -1.59 -6.19
C VAL A 185 8.71 -3.00 -6.52
N GLN A 186 8.09 -3.66 -5.56
CA GLN A 186 7.51 -4.97 -5.75
C GLN A 186 6.06 -4.90 -6.20
N VAL A 187 5.31 -3.89 -5.74
CA VAL A 187 3.89 -3.73 -6.07
C VAL A 187 3.50 -2.27 -6.27
N LEU A 188 2.38 -2.06 -6.96
CA LEU A 188 1.76 -0.75 -7.08
C LEU A 188 0.53 -0.64 -6.17
N GLY A 189 0.12 0.60 -5.90
CA GLY A 189 -1.12 0.96 -5.27
C GLY A 189 -1.70 2.22 -5.89
N SER A 190 -3.00 2.41 -5.81
CA SER A 190 -3.63 3.63 -6.30
C SER A 190 -3.53 4.77 -5.27
N ASP A 191 -3.64 4.42 -4.00
CA ASP A 191 -3.80 5.38 -2.89
C ASP A 191 -4.97 6.35 -3.14
N TRP A 192 -6.01 5.83 -3.80
CA TRP A 192 -7.17 6.64 -4.13
C TRP A 192 -8.00 7.00 -2.92
N HIS A 193 -8.15 8.30 -2.73
CA HIS A 193 -8.95 8.88 -1.67
C HIS A 193 -10.27 9.42 -2.18
N ARG A 194 -10.28 10.02 -3.37
CA ARG A 194 -11.44 10.75 -3.93
C ARG A 194 -11.45 10.68 -5.45
N THR A 195 -12.66 10.65 -6.01
CA THR A 195 -12.87 10.62 -7.47
C THR A 195 -12.48 11.92 -8.17
N GLU A 196 -12.39 13.03 -7.44
CA GLU A 196 -12.18 14.38 -8.00
C GLU A 196 -10.71 14.72 -8.24
N ARG A 197 -9.76 13.93 -7.70
CA ARG A 197 -8.33 14.23 -7.79
C ARG A 197 -7.73 13.94 -9.16
N GLY A 198 -8.33 13.00 -9.93
CA GLY A 198 -7.78 12.57 -11.22
C GLY A 198 -6.45 11.82 -11.07
N ASP A 199 -6.25 11.17 -9.94
CA ASP A 199 -5.06 10.36 -9.66
C ASP A 199 -5.01 9.18 -10.65
N ALA A 200 -3.82 8.82 -11.12
CA ALA A 200 -3.65 7.82 -12.17
C ALA A 200 -4.05 6.41 -11.70
N ALA A 201 -4.69 5.69 -12.59
CA ALA A 201 -5.03 4.28 -12.41
C ALA A 201 -3.77 3.40 -12.36
N ILE A 202 -3.87 2.19 -11.82
CA ILE A 202 -2.75 1.23 -11.76
C ILE A 202 -2.25 0.90 -13.17
N SER A 203 -3.16 0.73 -14.14
CA SER A 203 -2.82 0.49 -15.54
C SER A 203 -1.94 1.59 -16.15
N GLU A 204 -2.16 2.86 -15.79
CA GLU A 204 -1.37 3.98 -16.28
C GLU A 204 0.06 3.94 -15.71
N GLY A 205 0.22 3.61 -14.43
CA GLY A 205 1.52 3.39 -13.81
C GLY A 205 2.28 2.23 -14.46
N LEU A 206 1.61 1.07 -14.64
CA LEU A 206 2.16 -0.08 -15.32
C LEU A 206 2.57 0.24 -16.76
N ALA A 207 1.78 1.00 -17.51
CA ALA A 207 2.12 1.41 -18.88
C ALA A 207 3.41 2.26 -18.93
N VAL A 208 3.66 3.10 -17.93
CA VAL A 208 4.92 3.87 -17.84
C VAL A 208 6.12 2.93 -17.59
N ILE A 209 5.97 1.94 -16.71
CA ILE A 209 7.00 0.93 -16.43
C ILE A 209 7.26 0.08 -17.68
N GLU A 210 6.22 -0.46 -18.29
CA GLU A 210 6.32 -1.30 -19.49
C GLU A 210 7.02 -0.56 -20.64
N LYS A 211 6.65 0.67 -20.88
CA LYS A 211 7.30 1.51 -21.91
C LYS A 211 8.80 1.69 -21.67
N LYS A 212 9.25 1.68 -20.40
CA LYS A 212 10.65 1.93 -20.04
C LYS A 212 11.49 0.67 -19.93
N PHE A 213 10.92 -0.40 -19.37
CA PHE A 213 11.66 -1.61 -19.00
C PHE A 213 11.19 -2.87 -19.72
N GLY A 214 10.06 -2.82 -20.42
CA GLY A 214 9.46 -3.97 -21.11
C GLY A 214 8.38 -4.66 -20.27
N THR A 215 7.66 -5.56 -20.93
CA THR A 215 6.52 -6.30 -20.35
C THR A 215 6.96 -7.25 -19.22
N GLU A 216 8.20 -7.74 -19.23
CA GLU A 216 8.71 -8.65 -18.19
C GLU A 216 8.63 -8.02 -16.81
N THR A 217 8.98 -6.73 -16.68
CA THR A 217 8.92 -6.01 -15.39
C THR A 217 7.49 -5.84 -14.88
N THR A 218 6.51 -5.65 -15.75
CA THR A 218 5.10 -5.56 -15.32
C THR A 218 4.53 -6.93 -14.95
N ILE A 219 4.94 -8.00 -15.63
CA ILE A 219 4.61 -9.39 -15.25
C ILE A 219 5.20 -9.74 -13.88
N GLU A 220 6.42 -9.30 -13.58
CA GLU A 220 7.05 -9.48 -12.28
C GLU A 220 6.26 -8.77 -11.17
N ILE A 221 5.83 -7.52 -11.37
CA ILE A 221 4.98 -6.78 -10.42
C ILE A 221 3.65 -7.51 -10.16
N ASP A 222 2.99 -8.00 -11.22
CA ASP A 222 1.76 -8.77 -11.09
C ASP A 222 2.01 -10.10 -10.35
N LYS A 223 3.12 -10.79 -10.63
CA LYS A 223 3.54 -12.01 -9.93
C LYS A 223 3.81 -11.75 -8.45
N ASN A 224 4.55 -10.69 -8.12
CA ASN A 224 4.81 -10.29 -6.73
C ASN A 224 3.49 -10.02 -5.98
N SER A 225 2.53 -9.38 -6.65
CA SER A 225 1.21 -9.14 -6.09
C SER A 225 0.49 -10.45 -5.73
N GLU A 226 0.55 -11.45 -6.59
CA GLU A 226 -0.01 -12.78 -6.32
C GLU A 226 0.74 -13.51 -5.21
N MET A 227 2.07 -13.39 -5.15
CA MET A 227 2.90 -14.00 -4.08
C MET A 227 2.57 -13.40 -2.71
N ILE A 228 2.32 -12.08 -2.63
CA ILE A 228 1.88 -11.42 -1.40
C ILE A 228 0.53 -11.96 -0.94
N LEU A 229 -0.46 -12.08 -1.83
CA LEU A 229 -1.77 -12.67 -1.49
C LEU A 229 -1.68 -14.13 -1.06
N ASN A 230 -0.71 -14.88 -1.60
CA ASN A 230 -0.43 -16.25 -1.19
C ASN A 230 0.44 -16.34 0.07
N ASN A 231 0.72 -15.20 0.69
CA ASN A 231 1.52 -15.06 1.90
C ASN A 231 2.94 -15.64 1.81
N CYS A 232 3.56 -15.62 0.61
CA CYS A 232 4.95 -16.02 0.40
C CYS A 232 5.90 -15.22 1.29
N SER A 233 7.10 -15.72 1.53
CA SER A 233 8.12 -14.97 2.26
C SER A 233 8.61 -13.77 1.44
N ILE A 234 9.11 -12.75 2.14
CA ILE A 234 9.69 -11.57 1.48
C ILE A 234 10.89 -11.99 0.62
N ASP A 235 11.73 -12.92 1.11
CA ASP A 235 12.87 -13.43 0.36
C ASP A 235 12.45 -14.07 -0.98
N GLU A 236 11.34 -14.82 -1.02
CA GLU A 236 10.82 -15.39 -2.26
C GLU A 236 10.35 -14.31 -3.22
N ILE A 237 9.74 -13.22 -2.71
CA ILE A 237 9.26 -12.10 -3.52
C ILE A 237 10.44 -11.28 -4.09
N LEU A 238 11.45 -10.99 -3.26
CA LEU A 238 12.62 -10.21 -3.70
C LEU A 238 13.54 -10.95 -4.67
N ASN A 239 13.46 -12.26 -4.73
CA ASN A 239 14.26 -13.12 -5.62
C ASN A 239 13.44 -13.76 -6.75
N SER A 240 12.22 -13.25 -7.00
CA SER A 240 11.26 -13.83 -7.96
C SER A 240 11.63 -13.62 -9.44
#